data_5539483554ccf26683972b7845963909
#
_entry.id   5539483554ccf26683972b7845963909
#
_cell.length_a   1.000
_cell.length_b   1.000
_cell.length_c   1.000
_cell.angle_alpha   90.00
_cell.angle_beta   90.00
_cell.angle_gamma   90.00
#
_symmetry.space_group_name_H-M   'P 1'
#
loop_
_entity.id
_entity.type
_entity.pdbx_description
1 polymer ?
#
loop_
_entity_poly.entity_id
_entity_poly.type
_entity_poly.pdbx_seq_one_letter_code
_entity_poly.pdbx_strand_id
1 'polypeptide(L)'
;PARQLDLPPCKSRRADAFITVKGEQTDMKDVKVLIGNYGSGKSELALNFAMQAAARGDRTELIDLDMVNTYFRLTERGKLVAQKEIRLISPNFACSGIETLSLPAEVASAFALDWDSVIFDVGGDDVGATALGRYHRDFAALPEGALEVLNVVNIRRPLASTLEKVLHLQEGMQTHARLRITGMINNTN
;
A
#
# COMPACT_ATOMS: atom_id res chain seq x y z
N PRO A 1 -29.50 22.76 41.17
CA PRO A 1 -29.94 21.88 40.07
C PRO A 1 -29.03 22.07 38.89
N ALA A 2 -28.10 21.12 38.76
CA ALA A 2 -27.17 21.08 37.66
C ALA A 2 -27.90 20.49 36.43
N ARG A 3 -27.91 21.22 35.33
CA ARG A 3 -28.42 20.70 34.05
C ARG A 3 -27.40 19.69 33.51
N GLN A 4 -27.83 18.45 33.41
CA GLN A 4 -27.14 17.39 32.74
C GLN A 4 -27.22 17.65 31.24
N LEU A 5 -26.07 17.87 30.60
CA LEU A 5 -25.95 17.98 29.14
C LEU A 5 -25.97 16.57 28.58
N ASP A 6 -27.09 16.20 27.94
CA ASP A 6 -27.18 14.98 27.14
C ASP A 6 -26.32 15.15 25.87
N LEU A 7 -25.14 14.57 25.89
CA LEU A 7 -24.33 14.39 24.69
C LEU A 7 -24.87 13.17 23.93
N PRO A 8 -25.12 13.32 22.60
CA PRO A 8 -25.54 12.17 21.79
C PRO A 8 -24.42 11.13 21.72
N PRO A 9 -24.74 9.83 21.59
CA PRO A 9 -23.75 8.77 21.53
C PRO A 9 -22.83 8.96 20.31
N CYS A 10 -21.54 8.90 20.57
CA CYS A 10 -20.50 8.89 19.56
C CYS A 10 -20.71 7.69 18.62
N LYS A 11 -21.35 7.92 17.48
CA LYS A 11 -21.37 6.94 16.40
C LYS A 11 -19.94 6.80 15.89
N SER A 12 -19.35 5.63 16.09
CA SER A 12 -18.11 5.24 15.47
C SER A 12 -18.26 5.45 13.95
N ARG A 13 -17.70 6.52 13.45
CA ARG A 13 -17.52 6.68 12.00
C ARG A 13 -16.49 5.63 11.60
N ARG A 14 -16.96 4.52 11.05
CA ARG A 14 -16.13 3.71 10.16
C ARG A 14 -15.54 4.70 9.15
N ALA A 15 -14.25 4.52 8.84
CA ALA A 15 -13.56 5.29 7.83
C ALA A 15 -14.34 5.15 6.52
N ASP A 16 -15.25 6.10 6.29
CA ASP A 16 -15.85 6.28 4.98
C ASP A 16 -14.73 6.83 4.12
N ALA A 17 -14.16 5.91 3.35
CA ALA A 17 -13.18 6.19 2.35
C ALA A 17 -13.63 7.37 1.50
N PHE A 18 -12.69 8.22 1.19
CA PHE A 18 -12.82 9.26 0.19
C PHE A 18 -13.41 8.64 -1.08
N ILE A 19 -14.69 8.85 -1.31
CA ILE A 19 -15.32 8.55 -2.59
C ILE A 19 -14.93 9.67 -3.53
N THR A 20 -13.83 9.46 -4.25
CA THR A 20 -13.59 10.26 -5.46
C THR A 20 -14.61 9.81 -6.48
N VAL A 21 -15.60 10.64 -6.75
CA VAL A 21 -16.53 10.42 -7.86
C VAL A 21 -15.71 10.54 -9.14
N LYS A 22 -15.38 9.41 -9.75
CA LYS A 22 -14.83 9.38 -11.10
C LYS A 22 -15.93 9.81 -12.07
N GLY A 23 -15.84 11.06 -12.55
CA GLY A 23 -16.43 11.46 -13.80
C GLY A 23 -15.50 11.00 -14.91
N GLU A 24 -16.08 10.37 -15.95
CA GLU A 24 -15.49 9.95 -17.22
C GLU A 24 -14.25 9.02 -17.13
N GLN A 25 -14.40 7.86 -17.70
CA GLN A 25 -13.41 6.83 -17.91
C GLN A 25 -12.22 7.40 -18.71
N THR A 26 -11.23 7.95 -17.98
CA THR A 26 -9.92 8.17 -18.55
C THR A 26 -9.17 6.84 -18.43
N ASP A 27 -8.52 6.42 -19.51
CA ASP A 27 -7.60 5.25 -19.60
C ASP A 27 -6.39 5.37 -18.63
N MET A 28 -6.56 6.01 -17.49
CA MET A 28 -5.50 6.26 -16.53
C MET A 28 -5.38 5.11 -15.55
N LYS A 29 -4.25 4.47 -15.61
CA LYS A 29 -3.79 3.49 -14.65
C LYS A 29 -3.81 4.08 -13.23
N ASP A 30 -4.46 3.38 -12.29
CA ASP A 30 -4.49 3.76 -10.87
C ASP A 30 -3.42 2.97 -10.11
N VAL A 31 -2.27 3.59 -9.84
CA VAL A 31 -1.13 2.95 -9.18
C VAL A 31 -0.99 3.50 -7.76
N LYS A 32 -1.16 2.62 -6.77
CA LYS A 32 -1.00 2.96 -5.34
C LYS A 32 0.21 2.25 -4.75
N VAL A 33 1.05 3.01 -4.09
CA VAL A 33 2.21 2.50 -3.35
C VAL A 33 1.99 2.79 -1.86
N LEU A 34 1.87 1.74 -1.05
CA LEU A 34 1.72 1.86 0.40
C LEU A 34 3.07 1.67 1.07
N ILE A 35 3.57 2.72 1.69
CA ILE A 35 4.78 2.74 2.51
C ILE A 35 4.43 3.11 3.94
N GLY A 36 5.34 2.94 4.87
CA GLY A 36 5.11 3.30 6.28
C GLY A 36 5.79 2.30 7.21
N ASN A 37 5.84 2.62 8.49
CA ASN A 37 6.51 1.83 9.49
C ASN A 37 5.92 0.41 9.63
N TYR A 38 6.73 -0.52 10.16
CA TYR A 38 6.31 -1.86 10.51
C TYR A 38 5.08 -1.83 11.44
N GLY A 39 4.11 -2.69 11.13
CA GLY A 39 2.86 -2.79 11.89
C GLY A 39 1.93 -1.59 11.78
N SER A 40 2.09 -0.70 10.80
CA SER A 40 1.15 0.39 10.53
C SER A 40 -0.15 -0.06 9.84
N GLY A 41 -0.21 -1.31 9.35
CA GLY A 41 -1.39 -1.90 8.69
C GLY A 41 -1.40 -1.75 7.18
N LYS A 42 -0.24 -1.54 6.54
CA LYS A 42 -0.10 -1.41 5.08
C LYS A 42 -0.73 -2.58 4.31
N SER A 43 -0.35 -3.81 4.66
CA SER A 43 -0.81 -5.02 3.97
C SER A 43 -2.34 -5.20 4.02
N GLU A 44 -2.97 -4.86 5.14
CA GLU A 44 -4.43 -4.88 5.27
C GLU A 44 -5.07 -3.80 4.39
N LEU A 45 -4.49 -2.61 4.34
CA LEU A 45 -4.96 -1.53 3.47
C LEU A 45 -4.73 -1.87 1.99
N ALA A 46 -3.57 -2.44 1.64
CA ALA A 46 -3.26 -2.86 0.27
C ALA A 46 -4.29 -3.87 -0.23
N LEU A 47 -4.59 -4.88 0.58
CA LEU A 47 -5.62 -5.87 0.26
C LEU A 47 -7.01 -5.21 0.10
N ASN A 48 -7.38 -4.29 0.99
CA ASN A 48 -8.65 -3.60 0.91
C ASN A 48 -8.76 -2.73 -0.36
N PHE A 49 -7.70 -2.02 -0.74
CA PHE A 49 -7.67 -1.26 -2.00
C PHE A 49 -7.80 -2.17 -3.21
N ALA A 50 -7.08 -3.30 -3.24
CA ALA A 50 -7.18 -4.27 -4.32
C ALA A 50 -8.59 -4.86 -4.43
N MET A 51 -9.21 -5.21 -3.29
CA MET A 51 -10.59 -5.72 -3.29
C MET A 51 -11.61 -4.68 -3.73
N GLN A 52 -11.43 -3.42 -3.38
CA GLN A 52 -12.29 -2.33 -3.84
C GLN A 52 -12.15 -2.08 -5.34
N ALA A 53 -10.92 -2.12 -5.87
CA ALA A 53 -10.65 -2.00 -7.30
C ALA A 53 -11.33 -3.15 -8.07
N ALA A 54 -11.10 -4.38 -7.66
CA ALA A 54 -11.74 -5.55 -8.28
C ALA A 54 -13.28 -5.50 -8.20
N ALA A 55 -13.84 -4.98 -7.09
CA ALA A 55 -15.28 -4.80 -6.96
C ALA A 55 -15.87 -3.74 -7.91
N ARG A 56 -15.05 -2.80 -8.42
CA ARG A 56 -15.43 -1.87 -9.49
C ARG A 56 -15.32 -2.47 -10.89
N GLY A 57 -14.77 -3.69 -11.00
CA GLY A 57 -14.50 -4.36 -12.28
C GLY A 57 -13.11 -4.04 -12.85
N ASP A 58 -12.24 -3.40 -12.09
CA ASP A 58 -10.88 -3.09 -12.51
C ASP A 58 -10.04 -4.38 -12.61
N ARG A 59 -9.26 -4.56 -13.68
CA ARG A 59 -8.20 -5.58 -13.73
C ARG A 59 -7.12 -5.19 -12.74
N THR A 60 -7.07 -5.92 -11.63
CA THR A 60 -6.31 -5.51 -10.46
C THR A 60 -5.10 -6.40 -10.23
N GLU A 61 -3.95 -5.78 -9.97
CA GLU A 61 -2.73 -6.44 -9.54
C GLU A 61 -2.31 -5.96 -8.15
N LEU A 62 -2.01 -6.90 -7.27
CA LEU A 62 -1.50 -6.66 -5.91
C LEU A 62 -0.09 -7.21 -5.80
N ILE A 63 0.86 -6.37 -5.46
CA ILE A 63 2.29 -6.69 -5.42
C ILE A 63 2.78 -6.57 -3.98
N ASP A 64 3.21 -7.70 -3.42
CA ASP A 64 3.80 -7.78 -2.09
C ASP A 64 5.31 -7.66 -2.19
N LEU A 65 5.86 -6.55 -1.71
CA LEU A 65 7.30 -6.29 -1.63
C LEU A 65 7.83 -6.36 -0.19
N ASP A 66 7.03 -6.86 0.78
CA ASP A 66 7.52 -7.08 2.14
C ASP A 66 8.37 -8.35 2.21
N MET A 67 9.70 -8.17 2.11
CA MET A 67 10.67 -9.26 2.12
C MET A 67 11.02 -9.76 3.53
N VAL A 68 10.68 -9.00 4.55
CA VAL A 68 11.09 -9.26 5.94
C VAL A 68 9.96 -9.85 6.78
N ASN A 69 8.72 -9.48 6.49
CA ASN A 69 7.58 -9.91 7.27
C ASN A 69 7.11 -11.32 6.89
N THR A 70 7.63 -12.33 7.59
CA THR A 70 7.21 -13.74 7.40
C THR A 70 5.89 -14.07 8.09
N TYR A 71 5.39 -13.22 8.98
CA TYR A 71 4.22 -13.51 9.83
C TYR A 71 2.88 -13.12 9.20
N PHE A 72 2.85 -12.10 8.36
CA PHE A 72 1.64 -11.65 7.70
C PHE A 72 1.91 -11.50 6.21
N ARG A 73 1.71 -12.59 5.48
CA ARG A 73 1.89 -12.60 4.03
C ARG A 73 0.54 -12.50 3.35
N LEU A 74 0.44 -11.65 2.34
CA LEU A 74 -0.72 -11.61 1.44
C LEU A 74 -0.96 -12.96 0.77
N THR A 75 0.09 -13.78 0.61
CA THR A 75 0.00 -15.17 0.14
C THR A 75 -0.90 -16.06 0.98
N GLU A 76 -1.01 -15.84 2.29
CA GLU A 76 -1.92 -16.62 3.16
C GLU A 76 -3.39 -16.33 2.83
N ARG A 77 -3.69 -15.15 2.26
CA ARG A 77 -5.00 -14.75 1.76
C ARG A 77 -5.19 -15.03 0.27
N GLY A 78 -4.28 -15.77 -0.36
CA GLY A 78 -4.28 -16.06 -1.79
C GLY A 78 -5.59 -16.63 -2.31
N LYS A 79 -6.30 -17.45 -1.52
CA LYS A 79 -7.62 -17.97 -1.90
C LYS A 79 -8.67 -16.87 -2.04
N LEU A 80 -8.66 -15.89 -1.13
CA LEU A 80 -9.57 -14.76 -1.16
C LEU A 80 -9.27 -13.84 -2.36
N VAL A 81 -7.99 -13.59 -2.61
CA VAL A 81 -7.49 -12.79 -3.72
C VAL A 81 -7.84 -13.45 -5.06
N ALA A 82 -7.60 -14.75 -5.19
CA ALA A 82 -7.93 -15.52 -6.39
C ALA A 82 -9.44 -15.57 -6.68
N GLN A 83 -10.29 -15.64 -5.66
CA GLN A 83 -11.75 -15.60 -5.82
C GLN A 83 -12.27 -14.26 -6.38
N LYS A 84 -11.47 -13.20 -6.28
CA LYS A 84 -11.79 -11.86 -6.77
C LYS A 84 -11.07 -11.49 -8.06
N GLU A 85 -10.43 -12.47 -8.71
CA GLU A 85 -9.68 -12.28 -9.97
C GLU A 85 -8.54 -11.24 -9.84
N ILE A 86 -8.04 -11.04 -8.62
CA ILE A 86 -6.88 -10.18 -8.35
C ILE A 86 -5.62 -11.00 -8.61
N ARG A 87 -4.72 -10.51 -9.45
CA ARG A 87 -3.39 -11.12 -9.61
C ARG A 87 -2.50 -10.72 -8.44
N LEU A 88 -2.01 -11.71 -7.70
CA LEU A 88 -1.06 -11.50 -6.61
C LEU A 88 0.36 -11.85 -7.07
N ILE A 89 1.28 -10.90 -6.93
CA ILE A 89 2.71 -11.11 -7.06
C ILE A 89 3.34 -11.01 -5.68
N SER A 90 4.10 -12.00 -5.27
CA SER A 90 4.84 -12.01 -4.01
C SER A 90 6.19 -12.68 -4.17
N PRO A 91 7.22 -12.32 -3.38
CA PRO A 91 8.52 -12.95 -3.43
C PRO A 91 8.42 -14.46 -3.16
N ASN A 92 8.91 -15.28 -4.08
CA ASN A 92 8.97 -16.74 -3.92
C ASN A 92 10.21 -17.14 -3.11
N PHE A 93 10.09 -17.19 -1.78
CA PHE A 93 11.16 -17.74 -0.92
C PHE A 93 11.14 -19.28 -0.81
N ALA A 94 10.13 -19.95 -1.38
CA ALA A 94 9.82 -21.33 -1.04
C ALA A 94 10.63 -22.39 -1.78
N CYS A 95 11.39 -22.07 -2.82
CA CYS A 95 11.98 -23.09 -3.70
C CYS A 95 13.50 -23.05 -3.88
N SER A 96 14.20 -22.09 -3.33
CA SER A 96 15.67 -22.06 -3.41
C SER A 96 16.24 -21.69 -2.05
N GLY A 97 17.03 -22.55 -1.46
CA GLY A 97 17.78 -22.28 -0.21
C GLY A 97 18.84 -21.18 -0.35
N ILE A 98 18.65 -20.27 -1.28
CA ILE A 98 19.42 -19.05 -1.52
C ILE A 98 18.45 -17.91 -1.31
N GLU A 99 18.65 -17.12 -0.26
CA GLU A 99 18.00 -15.83 -0.04
C GLU A 99 18.44 -14.84 -1.12
N THR A 100 17.96 -14.99 -2.33
CA THR A 100 18.14 -13.95 -3.34
C THR A 100 17.12 -12.87 -3.07
N LEU A 101 17.60 -11.71 -2.63
CA LEU A 101 16.87 -10.44 -2.56
C LEU A 101 16.45 -9.95 -3.97
N SER A 102 16.19 -10.87 -4.88
CA SER A 102 15.75 -10.59 -6.24
C SER A 102 14.24 -10.50 -6.23
N LEU A 103 13.73 -9.31 -6.50
CA LEU A 103 12.31 -9.13 -6.80
C LEU A 103 11.99 -9.94 -8.06
N PRO A 104 10.84 -10.63 -8.10
CA PRO A 104 10.42 -11.35 -9.29
C PRO A 104 10.43 -10.43 -10.52
N ALA A 105 10.89 -10.95 -11.65
CA ALA A 105 10.79 -10.25 -12.94
C ALA A 105 9.33 -9.86 -13.27
N GLU A 106 8.39 -10.57 -12.68
CA GLU A 106 6.95 -10.30 -12.77
C GLU A 106 6.55 -8.92 -12.27
N VAL A 107 7.29 -8.31 -11.32
CA VAL A 107 7.00 -6.93 -10.87
C VAL A 107 7.13 -5.93 -12.04
N ALA A 108 8.06 -6.17 -12.96
CA ALA A 108 8.17 -5.36 -14.17
C ALA A 108 6.92 -5.43 -15.05
N SER A 109 6.17 -6.53 -14.99
CA SER A 109 4.92 -6.69 -15.75
C SER A 109 3.82 -5.73 -15.30
N ALA A 110 3.87 -5.24 -14.06
CA ALA A 110 2.94 -4.24 -13.55
C ALA A 110 2.96 -2.93 -14.34
N PHE A 111 4.12 -2.60 -14.92
CA PHE A 111 4.31 -1.40 -15.73
C PHE A 111 4.04 -1.63 -17.22
N ALA A 112 4.28 -2.87 -17.70
CA ALA A 112 4.20 -3.24 -19.11
C ALA A 112 2.82 -3.70 -19.55
N LEU A 113 2.05 -4.34 -18.65
CA LEU A 113 0.72 -4.86 -18.92
C LEU A 113 -0.36 -3.81 -18.68
N ASP A 114 -1.48 -4.04 -19.34
CA ASP A 114 -2.63 -3.16 -19.31
C ASP A 114 -3.52 -3.46 -18.09
N TRP A 115 -3.06 -3.05 -16.89
CA TRP A 115 -3.81 -3.10 -15.65
C TRP A 115 -4.55 -1.79 -15.41
N ASP A 116 -5.77 -1.89 -14.89
CA ASP A 116 -6.57 -0.71 -14.51
C ASP A 116 -6.14 -0.20 -13.12
N SER A 117 -5.82 -1.12 -12.19
CA SER A 117 -5.39 -0.78 -10.84
C SER A 117 -4.21 -1.66 -10.39
N VAL A 118 -3.15 -1.03 -9.91
CA VAL A 118 -1.96 -1.72 -9.37
C VAL A 118 -1.65 -1.21 -7.98
N ILE A 119 -1.56 -2.13 -7.01
CA ILE A 119 -1.30 -1.80 -5.62
C ILE A 119 0.01 -2.45 -5.17
N PHE A 120 0.94 -1.65 -4.66
CA PHE A 120 2.19 -2.09 -4.06
C PHE A 120 2.11 -2.05 -2.54
N ASP A 121 2.28 -3.20 -1.89
CA ASP A 121 2.52 -3.31 -0.45
C ASP A 121 4.01 -3.39 -0.19
N VAL A 122 4.59 -2.34 0.41
CA VAL A 122 6.03 -2.22 0.60
C VAL A 122 6.41 -2.49 2.04
N GLY A 123 7.48 -3.27 2.26
CA GLY A 123 8.02 -3.53 3.59
C GLY A 123 8.28 -2.25 4.38
N GLY A 124 8.11 -2.33 5.70
CA GLY A 124 8.21 -1.17 6.60
C GLY A 124 9.64 -0.76 6.95
N ASP A 125 10.62 -1.18 6.17
CA ASP A 125 12.05 -0.98 6.38
C ASP A 125 12.75 -0.44 5.13
N ASP A 126 14.02 -0.11 5.29
CA ASP A 126 14.87 0.41 4.21
C ASP A 126 15.07 -0.60 3.08
N VAL A 127 14.94 -1.91 3.36
CA VAL A 127 15.11 -2.98 2.38
C VAL A 127 13.94 -2.96 1.39
N GLY A 128 12.70 -2.91 1.90
CA GLY A 128 11.50 -2.79 1.09
C GLY A 128 11.49 -1.50 0.27
N ALA A 129 11.83 -0.38 0.88
CA ALA A 129 11.93 0.90 0.19
C ALA A 129 13.01 0.89 -0.91
N THR A 130 14.18 0.27 -0.65
CA THR A 130 15.27 0.13 -1.65
C THR A 130 14.85 -0.78 -2.80
N ALA A 131 14.11 -1.85 -2.50
CA ALA A 131 13.58 -2.75 -3.50
C ALA A 131 12.64 -2.00 -4.47
N LEU A 132 11.74 -1.18 -3.93
CA LEU A 132 10.86 -0.30 -4.71
C LEU A 132 11.66 0.68 -5.57
N GLY A 133 12.74 1.25 -5.02
CA GLY A 133 13.60 2.25 -5.70
C GLY A 133 14.26 1.76 -6.99
N ARG A 134 14.29 0.43 -7.24
CA ARG A 134 14.76 -0.15 -8.51
C ARG A 134 13.86 0.23 -9.68
N TYR A 135 12.57 0.43 -9.41
CA TYR A 135 11.54 0.75 -10.42
C TYR A 135 11.24 2.25 -10.53
N HIS A 136 12.10 3.13 -9.95
CA HIS A 136 11.86 4.57 -9.96
C HIS A 136 11.66 5.17 -11.37
N ARG A 137 12.31 4.58 -12.39
CA ARG A 137 12.16 5.02 -13.80
C ARG A 137 10.80 4.62 -14.37
N ASP A 138 10.34 3.43 -14.01
CA ASP A 138 9.04 2.92 -14.46
C ASP A 138 7.90 3.74 -13.83
N PHE A 139 8.03 4.07 -12.54
CA PHE A 139 7.10 4.99 -11.87
C PHE A 139 7.12 6.40 -12.47
N ALA A 140 8.30 6.91 -12.84
CA ALA A 140 8.43 8.23 -13.47
C ALA A 140 7.86 8.29 -14.90
N ALA A 141 7.70 7.14 -15.55
CA ALA A 141 7.10 7.03 -16.89
C ALA A 141 5.57 6.96 -16.86
N LEU A 142 4.95 6.81 -15.67
CA LEU A 142 3.50 6.79 -15.54
C LEU A 142 2.89 8.16 -15.90
N PRO A 143 1.66 8.18 -16.42
CA PRO A 143 0.93 9.42 -16.66
C PRO A 143 0.81 10.28 -15.39
N GLU A 144 0.75 11.59 -15.57
CA GLU A 144 0.55 12.51 -14.46
C GLU A 144 -0.76 12.19 -13.72
N GLY A 145 -0.69 12.10 -12.40
CA GLY A 145 -1.84 11.75 -11.55
C GLY A 145 -2.14 10.25 -11.45
N ALA A 146 -1.44 9.38 -12.19
CA ALA A 146 -1.64 7.93 -12.11
C ALA A 146 -1.00 7.29 -10.87
N LEU A 147 -0.03 7.94 -10.24
CA LEU A 147 0.72 7.41 -9.09
C LEU A 147 0.34 8.12 -7.80
N GLU A 148 -0.08 7.35 -6.81
CA GLU A 148 -0.22 7.77 -5.42
C GLU A 148 0.75 7.01 -4.52
N VAL A 149 1.64 7.72 -3.85
CA VAL A 149 2.56 7.16 -2.84
C VAL A 149 2.06 7.57 -1.45
N LEU A 150 1.52 6.62 -0.71
CA LEU A 150 0.77 6.83 0.52
C LEU A 150 1.56 6.34 1.72
N ASN A 151 1.89 7.25 2.64
CA ASN A 151 2.52 6.89 3.91
C ASN A 151 1.45 6.49 4.94
N VAL A 152 1.44 5.22 5.32
CA VAL A 152 0.52 4.67 6.32
C VAL A 152 1.11 4.84 7.72
N VAL A 153 0.48 5.68 8.52
CA VAL A 153 0.93 6.05 9.87
C VAL A 153 0.03 5.44 10.94
N ASN A 154 0.63 4.83 11.96
CA ASN A 154 -0.03 4.44 13.20
C ASN A 154 0.79 4.98 14.37
N ILE A 155 0.28 6.04 15.03
CA ILE A 155 0.98 6.71 16.12
C ILE A 155 1.11 5.87 17.39
N ARG A 156 0.39 4.76 17.51
CA ARG A 156 0.55 3.80 18.61
C ARG A 156 1.79 2.90 18.45
N ARG A 157 2.50 3.02 17.33
CA ARG A 157 3.76 2.31 17.12
C ARG A 157 4.92 3.14 17.67
N PRO A 158 5.85 2.55 18.44
CA PRO A 158 6.93 3.30 19.11
C PRO A 158 7.78 4.16 18.17
N LEU A 159 8.03 3.65 16.94
CA LEU A 159 8.82 4.35 15.92
C LEU A 159 8.04 5.46 15.19
N ALA A 160 6.72 5.56 15.36
CA ALA A 160 5.87 6.57 14.74
C ALA A 160 5.03 7.34 15.78
N SER A 161 5.44 7.33 17.05
CA SER A 161 4.66 7.88 18.17
C SER A 161 4.68 9.41 18.28
N THR A 162 5.54 10.09 17.52
CA THR A 162 5.62 11.55 17.47
C THR A 162 5.71 12.01 16.02
N LEU A 163 5.30 13.25 15.75
CA LEU A 163 5.39 13.85 14.42
C LEU A 163 6.83 13.84 13.88
N GLU A 164 7.79 14.17 14.73
CA GLU A 164 9.21 14.19 14.37
C GLU A 164 9.68 12.81 13.87
N LYS A 165 9.32 11.74 14.59
CA LYS A 165 9.64 10.36 14.19
C LYS A 165 8.98 9.99 12.86
N VAL A 166 7.72 10.37 12.67
CA VAL A 166 6.99 10.12 11.42
C VAL A 166 7.68 10.81 10.25
N LEU A 167 8.06 12.08 10.39
CA LEU A 167 8.76 12.84 9.36
C LEU A 167 10.14 12.26 9.05
N HIS A 168 10.90 11.86 10.07
CA HIS A 168 12.20 11.22 9.88
C HIS A 168 12.10 9.90 9.11
N LEU A 169 11.16 9.04 9.50
CA LEU A 169 10.88 7.79 8.75
C LEU A 169 10.45 8.06 7.31
N GLN A 170 9.59 9.06 7.11
CA GLN A 170 9.14 9.47 5.80
C GLN A 170 10.30 9.90 4.89
N GLU A 171 11.21 10.71 5.40
CA GLU A 171 12.39 11.17 4.67
C GLU A 171 13.29 10.01 4.26
N GLY A 172 13.57 9.08 5.19
CA GLY A 172 14.32 7.87 4.91
C GLY A 172 13.68 7.03 3.81
N MET A 173 12.39 6.75 3.92
CA MET A 173 11.64 5.98 2.92
C MET A 173 11.64 6.64 1.54
N GLN A 174 11.44 7.96 1.44
CA GLN A 174 11.51 8.69 0.18
C GLN A 174 12.89 8.58 -0.47
N THR A 175 13.94 8.67 0.33
CA THR A 175 15.34 8.57 -0.13
C THR A 175 15.63 7.20 -0.71
N HIS A 176 15.27 6.12 0.00
CA HIS A 176 15.52 4.75 -0.44
C HIS A 176 14.61 4.34 -1.62
N ALA A 177 13.33 4.69 -1.56
CA ALA A 177 12.38 4.40 -2.63
C ALA A 177 12.59 5.27 -3.87
N ARG A 178 13.28 6.41 -3.75
CA ARG A 178 13.42 7.42 -4.82
C ARG A 178 12.07 7.90 -5.35
N LEU A 179 11.07 7.91 -4.50
CA LEU A 179 9.71 8.35 -4.80
C LEU A 179 9.27 9.39 -3.78
N ARG A 180 8.55 10.40 -4.27
CA ARG A 180 7.95 11.40 -3.40
C ARG A 180 6.63 10.87 -2.84
N ILE A 181 6.43 10.99 -1.52
CA ILE A 181 5.16 10.72 -0.89
C ILE A 181 4.15 11.78 -1.29
N THR A 182 2.99 11.35 -1.79
CA THR A 182 1.90 12.23 -2.27
C THR A 182 0.78 12.38 -1.25
N GLY A 183 0.67 11.47 -0.28
CA GLY A 183 -0.37 11.49 0.74
C GLY A 183 -0.04 10.72 2.00
N MET A 184 -0.84 10.90 3.04
CA MET A 184 -0.74 10.18 4.31
C MET A 184 -2.07 9.53 4.68
N ILE A 185 -2.00 8.31 5.19
CA ILE A 185 -3.15 7.59 5.75
C ILE A 185 -2.93 7.45 7.24
N ASN A 186 -3.82 8.03 8.04
CA ASN A 186 -3.84 7.78 9.49
C ASN A 186 -4.61 6.48 9.77
N ASN A 187 -3.87 5.43 10.11
CA ASN A 187 -4.40 4.13 10.48
C ASN A 187 -4.20 3.84 11.98
N THR A 188 -4.34 4.87 12.79
CA THR A 188 -4.27 4.77 14.25
C THR A 188 -5.60 4.24 14.78
N ASN A 189 -5.56 3.10 15.44
CA ASN A 189 -6.70 2.42 16.06
C ASN A 189 -6.58 2.37 17.60
#